data_1dcf30b89c8c003d9caf29237d7a4db0
#
_entry.id   1dcf30b89c8c003d9caf29237d7a4db0
#
_cell.length_a   1.000
_cell.length_b   1.000
_cell.length_c   1.000
_cell.angle_alpha   90.00
_cell.angle_beta   90.00
_cell.angle_gamma   90.00
#
_symmetry.space_group_name_H-M   'P 1'
#
loop_
_entity.id
_entity.type
_entity.pdbx_description
1 polymer ?
#
loop_
_entity_poly.entity_id
_entity_poly.type
_entity_poly.pdbx_seq_one_letter_code
_entity_poly.pdbx_strand_id
1 'polypeptide(L)'
;MKKIVTIVFSALLLSLFTSCGSEKDDGTLYLYNWTYYTPDSVLELFEKEFNCTVKVDTFDSNEVMYAKLKAGAKGYDITFPSQDYTSIMIKQNMVQKINKEKFTNISKINPECKKLMTFDPEMDYQVPYYLGMAGIAVNKQKVKDYTKSWDIFSRTDLKGHMTMMDDMREVMGDALAFQGYSVNSVNPSELQSATDLI
;
A
#
# COMPACT_ATOMS: atom_id res chain seq x y z
N MET A 1 27.04 55.34 12.53
CA MET A 1 25.96 54.51 13.12
C MET A 1 25.18 53.69 12.07
N LYS A 2 24.70 54.27 10.96
CA LYS A 2 23.94 53.48 9.93
C LYS A 2 24.70 52.32 9.30
N LYS A 3 26.01 52.43 9.03
CA LYS A 3 26.81 51.37 8.43
C LYS A 3 27.08 50.14 9.39
N ILE A 4 27.16 50.38 10.70
CA ILE A 4 27.36 49.36 11.70
C ILE A 4 26.05 48.53 11.87
N VAL A 5 24.90 49.16 11.85
CA VAL A 5 23.58 48.51 11.95
C VAL A 5 23.33 47.57 10.74
N THR A 6 23.76 47.99 9.54
CA THR A 6 23.60 47.20 8.32
C THR A 6 24.48 45.92 8.36
N ILE A 7 25.70 46.01 8.86
CA ILE A 7 26.61 44.87 8.99
C ILE A 7 26.11 43.84 10.03
N VAL A 8 25.58 44.32 11.16
CA VAL A 8 25.02 43.45 12.21
C VAL A 8 23.75 42.74 11.70
N PHE A 9 22.91 43.43 10.91
CA PHE A 9 21.71 42.81 10.33
C PHE A 9 22.03 41.79 9.24
N SER A 10 23.08 42.01 8.42
CA SER A 10 23.57 41.00 7.46
C SER A 10 24.18 39.79 8.12
N ALA A 11 24.91 39.95 9.24
CA ALA A 11 25.50 38.82 9.98
C ALA A 11 24.44 37.97 10.69
N LEU A 12 23.33 38.57 11.13
CA LEU A 12 22.20 37.88 11.76
C LEU A 12 21.40 37.06 10.75
N LEU A 13 21.31 37.48 9.48
CA LEU A 13 20.64 36.73 8.42
C LEU A 13 21.45 35.48 7.94
N LEU A 14 22.79 35.52 8.02
CA LEU A 14 23.62 34.37 7.62
C LEU A 14 23.62 33.24 8.66
N SER A 15 23.25 33.52 9.90
CA SER A 15 23.21 32.48 10.95
C SER A 15 21.93 31.63 10.91
N LEU A 16 20.95 31.95 10.07
CA LEU A 16 19.69 31.20 9.93
C LEU A 16 19.77 30.02 8.93
N PHE A 17 20.88 29.85 8.22
CA PHE A 17 21.03 28.79 7.21
C PHE A 17 21.85 27.57 7.65
N THR A 18 22.31 27.49 8.89
CA THR A 18 23.12 26.37 9.37
C THR A 18 22.35 25.33 10.18
N SER A 19 21.02 25.25 10.04
CA SER A 19 20.24 24.16 10.63
C SER A 19 19.85 23.11 9.59
N CYS A 20 20.82 22.60 8.85
CA CYS A 20 20.72 21.28 8.25
C CYS A 20 21.29 20.29 9.29
N GLY A 21 20.53 20.03 10.35
CA GLY A 21 20.79 18.90 11.22
C GLY A 21 20.59 17.64 10.36
N SER A 22 21.65 16.85 10.15
CA SER A 22 21.47 15.46 9.79
C SER A 22 20.60 14.86 10.90
N GLU A 23 19.37 14.43 10.54
CA GLU A 23 18.61 13.57 11.45
C GLU A 23 19.57 12.45 11.86
N LYS A 24 19.88 12.37 13.14
CA LYS A 24 20.61 11.23 13.68
C LYS A 24 19.71 10.03 13.45
N ASP A 25 20.24 9.04 12.75
CA ASP A 25 19.65 7.70 12.74
C ASP A 25 19.51 7.26 14.19
N ASP A 26 18.28 7.24 14.69
CA ASP A 26 17.95 6.86 16.06
C ASP A 26 17.78 5.34 16.20
N GLY A 27 18.09 4.59 15.14
CA GLY A 27 17.91 3.14 15.09
C GLY A 27 16.44 2.72 15.02
N THR A 28 15.54 3.62 14.62
CA THR A 28 14.11 3.31 14.47
C THR A 28 13.75 3.15 13.00
N LEU A 29 13.06 2.05 12.67
CA LEU A 29 12.48 1.77 11.37
C LEU A 29 10.98 2.07 11.41
N TYR A 30 10.50 2.94 10.53
CA TYR A 30 9.11 3.34 10.45
C TYR A 30 8.42 2.67 9.26
N LEU A 31 7.46 1.81 9.56
CA LEU A 31 6.66 1.09 8.57
C LEU A 31 5.26 1.70 8.45
N TYR A 32 4.73 1.79 7.24
CA TYR A 32 3.34 2.13 6.98
C TYR A 32 2.69 0.97 6.24
N ASN A 33 1.93 0.13 6.96
CA ASN A 33 1.49 -1.18 6.51
C ASN A 33 -0.03 -1.36 6.67
N TRP A 34 -0.55 -2.39 6.06
CA TRP A 34 -1.91 -2.86 6.27
C TRP A 34 -2.09 -3.35 7.71
N THR A 35 -3.29 -3.12 8.24
CA THR A 35 -3.67 -3.64 9.56
C THR A 35 -3.57 -5.18 9.56
N TYR A 36 -2.93 -5.75 10.59
CA TYR A 36 -2.75 -7.19 10.80
C TYR A 36 -1.87 -7.95 9.79
N TYR A 37 -1.16 -7.31 8.88
CA TYR A 37 -0.32 -8.02 7.90
C TYR A 37 1.01 -8.51 8.45
N THR A 38 1.54 -7.89 9.50
CA THR A 38 2.77 -8.33 10.14
C THR A 38 2.51 -8.69 11.59
N PRO A 39 2.68 -9.95 12.02
CA PRO A 39 2.55 -10.33 13.43
C PRO A 39 3.60 -9.66 14.31
N ASP A 40 3.22 -9.26 15.53
CA ASP A 40 4.12 -8.61 16.49
C ASP A 40 5.38 -9.45 16.76
N SER A 41 5.23 -10.77 16.83
CA SER A 41 6.37 -11.68 17.03
C SER A 41 7.42 -11.62 15.92
N VAL A 42 7.02 -11.27 14.69
CA VAL A 42 7.96 -11.07 13.57
C VAL A 42 8.70 -9.75 13.73
N LEU A 43 8.02 -8.71 14.18
CA LEU A 43 8.63 -7.41 14.46
C LEU A 43 9.65 -7.52 15.61
N GLU A 44 9.29 -8.19 16.71
CA GLU A 44 10.17 -8.44 17.84
C GLU A 44 11.44 -9.23 17.47
N LEU A 45 11.30 -10.24 16.59
CA LEU A 45 12.44 -10.99 16.07
C LEU A 45 13.36 -10.10 15.22
N PHE A 46 12.77 -9.26 14.38
CA PHE A 46 13.53 -8.32 13.55
C PHE A 46 14.29 -7.29 14.40
N GLU A 47 13.62 -6.68 15.38
CA GLU A 47 14.21 -5.74 16.31
C GLU A 47 15.42 -6.34 17.04
N LYS A 48 15.28 -7.59 17.51
CA LYS A 48 16.35 -8.31 18.19
C LYS A 48 17.51 -8.64 17.26
N GLU A 49 17.23 -9.08 16.03
CA GLU A 49 18.25 -9.46 15.05
C GLU A 49 19.07 -8.26 14.59
N PHE A 50 18.41 -7.14 14.33
CA PHE A 50 19.04 -5.94 13.76
C PHE A 50 19.35 -4.85 14.80
N ASN A 51 19.07 -5.10 16.08
CA ASN A 51 19.25 -4.16 17.18
C ASN A 51 18.67 -2.77 16.87
N CYS A 52 17.41 -2.74 16.45
CA CYS A 52 16.68 -1.54 16.09
C CYS A 52 15.31 -1.53 16.77
N THR A 53 14.58 -0.44 16.67
CA THR A 53 13.16 -0.34 17.05
C THR A 53 12.31 -0.27 15.79
N VAL A 54 11.17 -0.99 15.75
CA VAL A 54 10.23 -0.92 14.62
C VAL A 54 8.94 -0.24 15.09
N LYS A 55 8.54 0.82 14.39
CA LYS A 55 7.25 1.48 14.59
C LYS A 55 6.36 1.25 13.37
N VAL A 56 5.14 0.81 13.62
CA VAL A 56 4.18 0.51 12.56
C VAL A 56 2.97 1.43 12.68
N ASP A 57 2.75 2.26 11.67
CA ASP A 57 1.46 2.90 11.40
C ASP A 57 0.67 1.99 10.45
N THR A 58 -0.65 1.98 10.59
CA THR A 58 -1.51 1.12 9.77
C THR A 58 -2.46 1.92 8.89
N PHE A 59 -2.92 1.26 7.82
CA PHE A 59 -3.98 1.74 6.94
C PHE A 59 -4.88 0.57 6.53
N ASP A 60 -6.10 0.90 6.09
CA ASP A 60 -7.12 -0.08 5.72
C ASP A 60 -7.48 0.00 4.22
N SER A 61 -6.99 1.02 3.49
CA SER A 61 -7.14 1.12 2.04
C SER A 61 -5.94 1.82 1.40
N ASN A 62 -5.66 1.48 0.14
CA ASN A 62 -4.61 2.14 -0.66
C ASN A 62 -4.91 3.64 -0.83
N GLU A 63 -6.17 4.03 -0.96
CA GLU A 63 -6.63 5.41 -1.12
C GLU A 63 -6.22 6.26 0.08
N VAL A 64 -6.49 5.77 1.29
CA VAL A 64 -6.13 6.45 2.55
C VAL A 64 -4.62 6.56 2.68
N MET A 65 -3.89 5.47 2.44
CA MET A 65 -2.42 5.45 2.46
C MET A 65 -1.84 6.48 1.48
N TYR A 66 -2.27 6.42 0.22
CA TYR A 66 -1.80 7.31 -0.84
C TYR A 66 -2.14 8.78 -0.56
N ALA A 67 -3.37 9.08 -0.14
CA ALA A 67 -3.80 10.45 0.18
C ALA A 67 -2.94 11.04 1.31
N LYS A 68 -2.66 10.28 2.36
CA LYS A 68 -1.81 10.69 3.49
C LYS A 68 -0.39 11.02 3.02
N LEU A 69 0.22 10.14 2.24
CA LEU A 69 1.58 10.34 1.72
C LEU A 69 1.64 11.51 0.74
N LYS A 70 0.65 11.64 -0.15
CA LYS A 70 0.55 12.75 -1.11
C LYS A 70 0.33 14.11 -0.45
N ALA A 71 -0.37 14.14 0.68
CA ALA A 71 -0.52 15.35 1.50
C ALA A 71 0.77 15.78 2.21
N GLY A 72 1.86 15.02 2.04
CA GLY A 72 3.18 15.36 2.56
C GLY A 72 3.55 14.70 3.89
N ALA A 73 2.84 13.66 4.31
CA ALA A 73 3.29 12.87 5.45
C ALA A 73 4.67 12.28 5.16
N LYS A 74 5.59 12.45 6.12
CA LYS A 74 6.99 12.06 6.04
C LYS A 74 7.35 11.16 7.22
N GLY A 75 8.54 10.57 7.16
CA GLY A 75 9.11 9.79 8.26
C GLY A 75 8.78 8.30 8.17
N TYR A 76 8.24 7.82 7.05
CA TYR A 76 8.13 6.40 6.77
C TYR A 76 9.31 5.94 5.92
N ASP A 77 9.94 4.84 6.33
CA ASP A 77 11.03 4.20 5.60
C ASP A 77 10.48 3.23 4.55
N ILE A 78 9.42 2.49 4.91
CA ILE A 78 8.81 1.49 4.03
C ILE A 78 7.29 1.63 4.10
N THR A 79 6.64 1.59 2.93
CA THR A 79 5.19 1.45 2.81
C THR A 79 4.83 0.22 1.98
N PHE A 80 3.62 -0.31 2.16
CA PHE A 80 3.16 -1.58 1.58
C PHE A 80 1.93 -1.39 0.67
N PRO A 81 2.03 -0.61 -0.41
CA PRO A 81 0.94 -0.44 -1.36
C PRO A 81 0.68 -1.72 -2.15
N SER A 82 -0.54 -1.87 -2.66
CA SER A 82 -0.78 -2.79 -3.76
C SER A 82 -0.02 -2.35 -5.02
N GLN A 83 0.31 -3.28 -5.91
CA GLN A 83 1.21 -3.01 -7.04
C GLN A 83 0.70 -1.92 -8.00
N ASP A 84 -0.61 -1.78 -8.16
CA ASP A 84 -1.24 -0.72 -8.96
C ASP A 84 -0.96 0.66 -8.35
N TYR A 85 -1.11 0.81 -7.03
CA TYR A 85 -0.73 2.05 -6.34
C TYR A 85 0.78 2.29 -6.36
N THR A 86 1.60 1.25 -6.27
CA THR A 86 3.05 1.40 -6.48
C THR A 86 3.34 2.01 -7.86
N SER A 87 2.65 1.55 -8.92
CA SER A 87 2.78 2.13 -10.27
C SER A 87 2.46 3.63 -10.31
N ILE A 88 1.41 4.05 -9.59
CA ILE A 88 1.04 5.48 -9.47
C ILE A 88 2.14 6.24 -8.71
N MET A 89 2.61 5.70 -7.61
CA MET A 89 3.63 6.32 -6.76
C MET A 89 4.98 6.46 -7.48
N ILE A 90 5.37 5.47 -8.29
CA ILE A 90 6.57 5.54 -9.15
C ILE A 90 6.44 6.71 -10.13
N LYS A 91 5.31 6.80 -10.85
CA LYS A 91 5.06 7.89 -11.83
C LYS A 91 5.07 9.28 -11.21
N GLN A 92 4.77 9.38 -9.92
CA GLN A 92 4.75 10.64 -9.18
C GLN A 92 6.03 10.89 -8.37
N ASN A 93 7.06 10.07 -8.53
CA ASN A 93 8.33 10.16 -7.78
C ASN A 93 8.14 10.15 -6.26
N MET A 94 7.17 9.38 -5.75
CA MET A 94 6.88 9.25 -4.33
C MET A 94 7.69 8.14 -3.65
N VAL A 95 8.32 7.28 -4.44
CA VAL A 95 9.14 6.15 -3.96
C VAL A 95 10.53 6.20 -4.57
N GLN A 96 11.51 5.67 -3.84
CA GLN A 96 12.90 5.62 -4.27
C GLN A 96 13.22 4.27 -4.92
N LYS A 97 14.23 4.27 -5.78
CA LYS A 97 14.81 3.01 -6.28
C LYS A 97 15.48 2.23 -5.16
N ILE A 98 15.25 0.93 -5.21
CA ILE A 98 15.86 -0.03 -4.29
C ILE A 98 17.32 -0.26 -4.69
N ASN A 99 18.23 -0.22 -3.72
CA ASN A 99 19.60 -0.67 -3.94
C ASN A 99 19.66 -2.21 -3.87
N LYS A 100 19.52 -2.87 -5.01
CA LYS A 100 19.50 -4.35 -5.12
C LYS A 100 20.79 -5.03 -4.63
N GLU A 101 21.92 -4.35 -4.65
CA GLU A 101 23.19 -4.89 -4.17
C GLU A 101 23.16 -5.22 -2.69
N LYS A 102 22.29 -4.53 -1.93
CA LYS A 102 22.07 -4.78 -0.50
C LYS A 102 21.10 -5.93 -0.21
N PHE A 103 20.42 -6.47 -1.23
CA PHE A 103 19.42 -7.52 -1.07
C PHE A 103 20.02 -8.91 -1.19
N THR A 104 20.47 -9.49 -0.09
CA THR A 104 21.03 -10.86 -0.08
C THR A 104 19.97 -11.95 -0.27
N ASN A 105 18.70 -11.64 -0.01
CA ASN A 105 17.59 -12.59 0.01
C ASN A 105 16.69 -12.56 -1.23
N ILE A 106 17.00 -11.74 -2.24
CA ILE A 106 16.17 -11.57 -3.44
C ILE A 106 15.94 -12.89 -4.21
N SER A 107 16.91 -13.81 -4.14
CA SER A 107 16.81 -15.15 -4.74
C SER A 107 15.79 -16.05 -4.04
N LYS A 108 15.41 -15.75 -2.80
CA LYS A 108 14.43 -16.52 -2.02
C LYS A 108 12.99 -16.14 -2.32
N ILE A 109 12.75 -15.07 -3.10
CA ILE A 109 11.41 -14.67 -3.50
C ILE A 109 10.82 -15.73 -4.43
N ASN A 110 9.59 -16.17 -4.12
CA ASN A 110 8.88 -17.14 -4.93
C ASN A 110 8.80 -16.68 -6.40
N PRO A 111 9.27 -17.51 -7.37
CA PRO A 111 9.22 -17.15 -8.79
C PRO A 111 7.81 -16.84 -9.31
N GLU A 112 6.78 -17.49 -8.78
CA GLU A 112 5.39 -17.21 -9.17
C GLU A 112 4.95 -15.80 -8.74
N CYS A 113 5.37 -15.34 -7.55
CA CYS A 113 5.13 -13.96 -7.14
C CYS A 113 5.82 -12.95 -8.05
N LYS A 114 7.05 -13.27 -8.51
CA LYS A 114 7.76 -12.40 -9.47
C LYS A 114 7.02 -12.25 -10.78
N LYS A 115 6.40 -13.32 -11.30
CA LYS A 115 5.59 -13.27 -12.54
C LYS A 115 4.38 -12.35 -12.44
N LEU A 116 3.87 -12.13 -11.25
CA LEU A 116 2.72 -11.26 -10.99
C LEU A 116 3.09 -9.78 -10.86
N MET A 117 4.38 -9.45 -10.84
CA MET A 117 4.86 -8.07 -10.73
C MET A 117 4.83 -7.36 -12.09
N THR A 118 3.64 -7.02 -12.57
CA THR A 118 3.43 -6.48 -13.92
C THR A 118 3.88 -5.03 -14.09
N PHE A 119 3.90 -4.26 -12.99
CA PHE A 119 4.24 -2.83 -13.03
C PHE A 119 5.70 -2.51 -12.71
N ASP A 120 6.41 -3.46 -12.07
CA ASP A 120 7.83 -3.33 -11.74
C ASP A 120 8.50 -4.73 -11.78
N PRO A 121 8.57 -5.37 -12.96
CA PRO A 121 9.05 -6.76 -13.10
C PRO A 121 10.51 -6.93 -12.66
N GLU A 122 11.29 -5.85 -12.77
CA GLU A 122 12.70 -5.84 -12.35
C GLU A 122 12.88 -5.60 -10.86
N MET A 123 11.82 -5.33 -10.11
CA MET A 123 11.86 -4.98 -8.68
C MET A 123 12.81 -3.80 -8.40
N ASP A 124 12.68 -2.75 -9.20
CA ASP A 124 13.48 -1.53 -9.02
C ASP A 124 12.96 -0.66 -7.88
N TYR A 125 11.67 -0.76 -7.55
CA TYR A 125 11.01 0.09 -6.55
C TYR A 125 10.23 -0.70 -5.50
N GLN A 126 9.91 -1.96 -5.76
CA GLN A 126 9.11 -2.79 -4.85
C GLN A 126 9.62 -4.22 -4.78
N VAL A 127 9.31 -4.89 -3.67
CA VAL A 127 9.54 -6.32 -3.46
C VAL A 127 8.20 -6.95 -3.10
N PRO A 128 7.80 -8.09 -3.69
CA PRO A 128 6.54 -8.73 -3.35
C PRO A 128 6.59 -9.20 -1.89
N TYR A 129 5.60 -8.77 -1.11
CA TYR A 129 5.48 -9.08 0.31
C TYR A 129 4.36 -10.07 0.58
N TYR A 130 3.18 -9.80 0.04
CA TYR A 130 1.98 -10.59 0.29
C TYR A 130 1.20 -10.78 -1.00
N LEU A 131 0.61 -11.97 -1.16
CA LEU A 131 -0.34 -12.28 -2.23
C LEU A 131 -1.69 -12.61 -1.59
N GLY A 132 -2.67 -11.74 -1.80
CA GLY A 132 -4.05 -11.94 -1.42
C GLY A 132 -4.89 -12.49 -2.56
N MET A 133 -6.02 -13.08 -2.21
CA MET A 133 -7.08 -13.45 -3.13
C MET A 133 -8.42 -13.00 -2.56
N ALA A 134 -9.25 -12.38 -3.39
CA ALA A 134 -10.63 -12.11 -3.02
C ALA A 134 -11.49 -13.38 -3.17
N GLY A 135 -12.50 -13.53 -2.31
CA GLY A 135 -13.38 -14.67 -2.34
C GLY A 135 -14.63 -14.47 -1.51
N ILE A 136 -15.56 -15.38 -1.64
CA ILE A 136 -16.85 -15.34 -0.96
C ILE A 136 -16.81 -16.23 0.29
N ALA A 137 -17.09 -15.65 1.45
CA ALA A 137 -17.31 -16.38 2.69
C ALA A 137 -18.80 -16.65 2.89
N VAL A 138 -19.20 -17.92 2.98
CA VAL A 138 -20.61 -18.31 3.17
C VAL A 138 -20.81 -18.96 4.53
N ASN A 139 -21.74 -18.42 5.34
CA ASN A 139 -22.17 -19.07 6.56
C ASN A 139 -23.01 -20.32 6.24
N LYS A 140 -22.37 -21.49 6.21
CA LYS A 140 -23.01 -22.79 5.90
C LYS A 140 -24.09 -23.23 6.88
N GLN A 141 -24.19 -22.64 8.05
CA GLN A 141 -25.28 -22.93 8.99
C GLN A 141 -26.59 -22.26 8.55
N LYS A 142 -26.49 -21.08 7.93
CA LYS A 142 -27.64 -20.27 7.52
C LYS A 142 -27.98 -20.43 6.05
N VAL A 143 -27.00 -20.54 5.17
CA VAL A 143 -27.18 -20.67 3.73
C VAL A 143 -26.82 -22.09 3.32
N LYS A 144 -27.83 -22.91 2.99
CA LYS A 144 -27.65 -24.33 2.68
C LYS A 144 -27.45 -24.59 1.19
N ASP A 145 -28.29 -24.03 0.37
CA ASP A 145 -28.34 -24.27 -1.06
C ASP A 145 -27.70 -23.10 -1.81
N TYR A 146 -26.42 -23.24 -2.14
CA TYR A 146 -25.70 -22.25 -2.93
C TYR A 146 -24.73 -22.91 -3.90
N THR A 147 -24.54 -22.29 -5.06
CA THR A 147 -23.45 -22.60 -5.98
C THR A 147 -22.19 -21.87 -5.54
N LYS A 148 -21.02 -22.46 -5.82
CA LYS A 148 -19.74 -21.79 -5.59
C LYS A 148 -19.46 -20.82 -6.73
N SER A 149 -20.25 -19.76 -6.78
CA SER A 149 -20.23 -18.73 -7.81
C SER A 149 -20.56 -17.37 -7.20
N TRP A 150 -20.13 -16.32 -7.85
CA TRP A 150 -20.51 -14.94 -7.53
C TRP A 150 -22.02 -14.69 -7.75
N ASP A 151 -22.76 -15.56 -8.44
CA ASP A 151 -24.23 -15.53 -8.55
C ASP A 151 -24.95 -15.42 -7.21
N ILE A 152 -24.28 -15.80 -6.10
CA ILE A 152 -24.86 -15.70 -4.76
C ILE A 152 -25.29 -14.27 -4.43
N PHE A 153 -24.60 -13.26 -4.97
CA PHE A 153 -24.95 -11.84 -4.75
C PHE A 153 -26.22 -11.39 -5.46
N SER A 154 -26.71 -12.16 -6.46
CA SER A 154 -28.01 -11.90 -7.13
C SER A 154 -29.21 -12.52 -6.38
N ARG A 155 -28.97 -13.28 -5.31
CA ARG A 155 -30.02 -13.96 -4.56
C ARG A 155 -30.84 -12.97 -3.73
N THR A 156 -32.11 -12.80 -4.10
CA THR A 156 -33.04 -11.88 -3.43
C THR A 156 -33.43 -12.32 -2.01
N ASP A 157 -33.39 -13.64 -1.73
CA ASP A 157 -33.66 -14.19 -0.40
C ASP A 157 -32.52 -13.88 0.62
N LEU A 158 -31.34 -13.49 0.15
CA LEU A 158 -30.22 -13.06 0.97
C LEU A 158 -30.11 -11.54 1.11
N LYS A 159 -31.05 -10.80 0.56
CA LYS A 159 -31.05 -9.33 0.63
C LYS A 159 -31.03 -8.84 2.08
N GLY A 160 -30.07 -7.97 2.40
CA GLY A 160 -29.85 -7.46 3.75
C GLY A 160 -29.03 -8.40 4.67
N HIS A 161 -28.56 -9.54 4.16
CA HIS A 161 -27.73 -10.50 4.87
C HIS A 161 -26.37 -10.73 4.21
N MET A 162 -26.02 -9.89 3.25
CA MET A 162 -24.74 -9.89 2.55
C MET A 162 -23.98 -8.61 2.86
N THR A 163 -22.66 -8.72 2.88
CA THR A 163 -21.72 -7.60 3.01
C THR A 163 -20.64 -7.74 1.97
N MET A 164 -20.09 -6.62 1.55
CA MET A 164 -18.90 -6.53 0.70
C MET A 164 -17.78 -5.84 1.45
N MET A 165 -16.55 -5.97 0.96
CA MET A 165 -15.42 -5.21 1.46
C MET A 165 -15.62 -3.72 1.19
N ASP A 166 -15.08 -2.88 2.05
CA ASP A 166 -14.98 -1.44 1.81
C ASP A 166 -13.70 -1.14 1.00
N ASP A 167 -13.60 -1.79 -0.15
CA ASP A 167 -12.51 -1.63 -1.11
C ASP A 167 -13.11 -1.57 -2.53
N MET A 168 -13.16 -0.36 -3.07
CA MET A 168 -13.75 -0.10 -4.39
C MET A 168 -13.07 -0.91 -5.50
N ARG A 169 -11.75 -1.05 -5.41
CA ARG A 169 -10.96 -1.75 -6.43
C ARG A 169 -11.29 -3.24 -6.47
N GLU A 170 -11.34 -3.88 -5.29
CA GLU A 170 -11.65 -5.31 -5.18
C GLU A 170 -13.10 -5.57 -5.59
N VAL A 171 -14.06 -4.82 -5.06
CA VAL A 171 -15.48 -5.03 -5.35
C VAL A 171 -15.81 -4.83 -6.84
N MET A 172 -15.31 -3.75 -7.46
CA MET A 172 -15.49 -3.53 -8.90
C MET A 172 -14.74 -4.56 -9.74
N GLY A 173 -13.53 -4.95 -9.32
CA GLY A 173 -12.75 -5.97 -9.99
C GLY A 173 -13.43 -7.33 -10.00
N ASP A 174 -13.98 -7.73 -8.86
CA ASP A 174 -14.75 -8.97 -8.73
C ASP A 174 -16.02 -8.97 -9.60
N ALA A 175 -16.74 -7.85 -9.64
CA ALA A 175 -17.93 -7.70 -10.49
C ALA A 175 -17.59 -7.75 -11.99
N LEU A 176 -16.49 -7.11 -12.40
CA LEU A 176 -15.99 -7.18 -13.77
C LEU A 176 -15.58 -8.62 -14.13
N ALA A 177 -14.81 -9.29 -13.27
CA ALA A 177 -14.37 -10.66 -13.49
C ALA A 177 -15.54 -11.65 -13.58
N PHE A 178 -16.55 -11.49 -12.72
CA PHE A 178 -17.76 -12.30 -12.77
C PHE A 178 -18.50 -12.18 -14.12
N GLN A 179 -18.49 -11.00 -14.72
CA GLN A 179 -19.09 -10.76 -16.03
C GLN A 179 -18.17 -11.14 -17.20
N GLY A 180 -16.98 -11.65 -16.94
CA GLY A 180 -15.99 -12.06 -17.95
C GLY A 180 -15.14 -10.93 -18.51
N TYR A 181 -15.18 -9.76 -17.88
CA TYR A 181 -14.35 -8.62 -18.25
C TYR A 181 -12.99 -8.63 -17.55
N SER A 182 -12.07 -7.81 -18.00
CA SER A 182 -10.80 -7.60 -17.31
C SER A 182 -11.04 -6.84 -15.99
N VAL A 183 -10.43 -7.29 -14.89
CA VAL A 183 -10.41 -6.56 -13.60
C VAL A 183 -9.77 -5.16 -13.73
N ASN A 184 -9.03 -4.91 -14.81
CA ASN A 184 -8.41 -3.63 -15.12
C ASN A 184 -9.15 -2.88 -16.24
N SER A 185 -10.40 -3.25 -16.56
CA SER A 185 -11.15 -2.56 -17.60
C SER A 185 -11.37 -1.09 -17.22
N VAL A 186 -11.17 -0.22 -18.21
CA VAL A 186 -11.52 1.20 -18.15
C VAL A 186 -12.64 1.56 -19.15
N ASN A 187 -13.28 0.53 -19.72
CA ASN A 187 -14.41 0.71 -20.64
C ASN A 187 -15.65 1.18 -19.85
N PRO A 188 -16.24 2.35 -20.18
CA PRO A 188 -17.36 2.89 -19.43
C PRO A 188 -18.60 1.96 -19.39
N SER A 189 -18.86 1.21 -20.47
CA SER A 189 -20.02 0.31 -20.52
C SER A 189 -19.82 -0.94 -19.65
N GLU A 190 -18.60 -1.46 -19.56
CA GLU A 190 -18.26 -2.58 -18.68
C GLU A 190 -18.29 -2.16 -17.21
N LEU A 191 -17.75 -0.97 -16.90
CA LEU A 191 -17.80 -0.39 -15.56
C LEU A 191 -19.25 -0.13 -15.11
N GLN A 192 -20.10 0.39 -16.01
CA GLN A 192 -21.53 0.58 -15.71
C GLN A 192 -22.21 -0.77 -15.44
N SER A 193 -21.96 -1.78 -16.27
CA SER A 193 -22.51 -3.12 -16.07
C SER A 193 -22.09 -3.74 -14.74
N ALA A 194 -20.81 -3.56 -14.36
CA ALA A 194 -20.32 -4.01 -13.06
C ALA A 194 -20.99 -3.26 -11.90
N THR A 195 -21.20 -1.94 -12.04
CA THR A 195 -21.89 -1.13 -11.02
C THR A 195 -23.35 -1.56 -10.85
N ASP A 196 -24.04 -1.90 -11.94
CA ASP A 196 -25.43 -2.33 -11.89
C ASP A 196 -25.60 -3.72 -11.24
N LEU A 197 -24.52 -4.51 -11.14
CA LEU A 197 -24.50 -5.81 -10.48
C LEU A 197 -24.35 -5.71 -8.96
N ILE A 198 -23.66 -4.68 -8.46
CA ILE A 198 -23.35 -4.47 -7.03
C ILE A 198 -24.52 -3.79 -6.32
#